data_20d3dfdf006264dfc65fb02688d645b0
#
_entry.id   20d3dfdf006264dfc65fb02688d645b0
#
_cell.length_a   1.000
_cell.length_b   1.000
_cell.length_c   1.000
_cell.angle_alpha   90.00
_cell.angle_beta   90.00
_cell.angle_gamma   90.00
#
_symmetry.space_group_name_H-M   'P 1'
#
loop_
_entity.id
_entity.type
_entity.pdbx_description
1 polymer ?
#
loop_
_entity_poly.entity_id
_entity_poly.type
_entity_poly.pdbx_seq_one_letter_code
_entity_poly.pdbx_strand_id
1 'polypeptide(L)'
;MSAKVLVVEDEEPLAMLLRYNLEAEGFNVTVVARGEDAEVAVAEDAPDLIVLDWMLPGLSGLELCRRLRTGREGRNIPIIMLTARSEEADRIRGLTTGADDYVVKPFSLPELLARIRAILRRTSPSRLQDRLEVGDIVMDREAHRVFRGGRELRIGPTEYRLLEFMMESPGRVFTRSQLLDGVWGRDVYVDERTVDVHIGRLRKALNRGRDQDPIRTVRGAGYAFGEKLTNKTGTGA
;
A
#
# COMPACT_ATOMS: atom_id res chain seq x y z
N MET A 1 -3.05 -3.87 7.10
CA MET A 1 -4.07 -3.01 6.44
C MET A 1 -3.33 -2.07 5.51
N SER A 2 -3.74 -1.98 4.26
CA SER A 2 -3.17 -1.08 3.25
C SER A 2 -3.29 0.39 3.68
N ALA A 3 -2.28 1.20 3.42
CA ALA A 3 -2.33 2.63 3.73
C ALA A 3 -3.35 3.33 2.82
N LYS A 4 -4.13 4.25 3.40
CA LYS A 4 -5.16 5.01 2.71
C LYS A 4 -4.56 6.31 2.18
N VAL A 5 -4.68 6.53 0.87
CA VAL A 5 -4.22 7.76 0.21
C VAL A 5 -5.42 8.49 -0.38
N LEU A 6 -5.61 9.74 0.03
CA LEU A 6 -6.59 10.64 -0.58
C LEU A 6 -5.88 11.45 -1.66
N VAL A 7 -6.37 11.37 -2.89
CA VAL A 7 -5.92 12.18 -4.03
C VAL A 7 -6.97 13.26 -4.27
N VAL A 8 -6.54 14.52 -4.23
CA VAL A 8 -7.38 15.70 -4.48
C VAL A 8 -6.85 16.38 -5.73
N GLU A 9 -7.49 16.12 -6.88
CA GLU A 9 -7.04 16.54 -8.21
C GLU A 9 -8.27 16.71 -9.10
N ASP A 10 -8.45 17.87 -9.75
CA ASP A 10 -9.59 18.17 -10.61
C ASP A 10 -9.38 17.75 -12.08
N GLU A 11 -8.13 17.56 -12.51
CA GLU A 11 -7.80 17.01 -13.82
C GLU A 11 -8.03 15.50 -13.85
N GLU A 12 -9.18 15.05 -14.37
CA GLU A 12 -9.60 13.65 -14.42
C GLU A 12 -8.52 12.69 -14.96
N PRO A 13 -7.80 13.00 -16.08
CA PRO A 13 -6.75 12.12 -16.59
C PRO A 13 -5.59 11.91 -15.61
N LEU A 14 -5.18 12.96 -14.89
CA LEU A 14 -4.12 12.89 -13.89
C LEU A 14 -4.60 12.15 -12.64
N ALA A 15 -5.82 12.42 -12.18
CA ALA A 15 -6.45 11.73 -11.06
C ALA A 15 -6.54 10.22 -11.30
N MET A 16 -6.98 9.80 -12.51
CA MET A 16 -7.03 8.39 -12.89
C MET A 16 -5.64 7.75 -12.96
N LEU A 17 -4.65 8.46 -13.52
CA LEU A 17 -3.27 7.98 -13.59
C LEU A 17 -2.68 7.76 -12.18
N LEU A 18 -2.89 8.71 -11.27
CA LEU A 18 -2.45 8.60 -9.88
C LEU A 18 -3.13 7.43 -9.17
N ARG A 19 -4.46 7.33 -9.29
CA ARG A 19 -5.23 6.24 -8.72
C ARG A 19 -4.71 4.87 -9.18
N TYR A 20 -4.60 4.67 -10.49
CA TYR A 20 -4.16 3.39 -11.06
C TYR A 20 -2.78 2.97 -10.54
N ASN A 21 -1.81 3.91 -10.52
CA ASN A 21 -0.45 3.59 -10.09
C ASN A 21 -0.37 3.38 -8.58
N LEU A 22 -1.09 4.16 -7.77
CA LEU A 22 -1.11 4.00 -6.32
C LEU A 22 -1.81 2.69 -5.90
N GLU A 23 -2.92 2.32 -6.56
CA GLU A 23 -3.60 1.04 -6.31
C GLU A 23 -2.70 -0.15 -6.71
N ALA A 24 -1.96 -0.05 -7.83
CA ALA A 24 -0.98 -1.05 -8.25
C ALA A 24 0.16 -1.25 -7.22
N GLU A 25 0.51 -0.20 -6.47
CA GLU A 25 1.47 -0.23 -5.37
C GLU A 25 0.87 -0.69 -4.03
N GLY A 26 -0.40 -1.09 -4.03
CA GLY A 26 -1.09 -1.66 -2.88
C GLY A 26 -1.71 -0.64 -1.92
N PHE A 27 -1.81 0.64 -2.29
CA PHE A 27 -2.53 1.65 -1.51
C PHE A 27 -4.05 1.54 -1.69
N ASN A 28 -4.81 1.92 -0.66
CA ASN A 28 -6.25 2.13 -0.79
C ASN A 28 -6.48 3.59 -1.15
N VAL A 29 -6.98 3.85 -2.37
CA VAL A 29 -7.03 5.20 -2.96
C VAL A 29 -8.45 5.72 -3.03
N THR A 30 -8.68 6.89 -2.44
CA THR A 30 -9.87 7.70 -2.63
C THR A 30 -9.50 8.90 -3.48
N VAL A 31 -10.31 9.23 -4.50
CA VAL A 31 -10.09 10.38 -5.37
C VAL A 31 -11.27 11.33 -5.24
N VAL A 32 -10.99 12.62 -5.05
CA VAL A 32 -11.98 13.70 -5.07
C VAL A 32 -11.46 14.84 -5.95
N ALA A 33 -12.39 15.57 -6.60
CA ALA A 33 -12.03 16.63 -7.55
C ALA A 33 -12.08 18.05 -6.93
N ARG A 34 -12.54 18.17 -5.69
CA ARG A 34 -12.78 19.48 -5.06
C ARG A 34 -12.28 19.50 -3.63
N GLY A 35 -11.83 20.68 -3.19
CA GLY A 35 -11.33 20.86 -1.81
C GLY A 35 -12.41 20.62 -0.75
N GLU A 36 -13.66 21.00 -1.03
CA GLU A 36 -14.79 20.78 -0.13
C GLU A 36 -15.09 19.30 0.09
N ASP A 37 -15.00 18.51 -0.98
CA ASP A 37 -15.24 17.06 -0.90
C ASP A 37 -14.09 16.38 -0.14
N ALA A 38 -12.88 16.93 -0.22
CA ALA A 38 -11.73 16.44 0.55
C ALA A 38 -11.89 16.69 2.07
N GLU A 39 -12.47 17.81 2.49
CA GLU A 39 -12.78 18.05 3.91
C GLU A 39 -13.77 17.00 4.44
N VAL A 40 -14.80 16.67 3.66
CA VAL A 40 -15.78 15.62 3.99
C VAL A 40 -15.10 14.25 4.07
N ALA A 41 -14.32 13.89 3.06
CA ALA A 41 -13.63 12.60 3.00
C ALA A 41 -12.68 12.40 4.20
N VAL A 42 -11.96 13.46 4.61
CA VAL A 42 -11.07 13.41 5.79
C VAL A 42 -11.87 13.22 7.09
N ALA A 43 -13.05 13.84 7.20
CA ALA A 43 -13.89 13.74 8.39
C ALA A 43 -14.56 12.35 8.49
N GLU A 44 -14.97 11.75 7.39
CA GLU A 44 -15.63 10.45 7.36
C GLU A 44 -14.65 9.28 7.56
N ASP A 45 -13.51 9.31 6.89
CA ASP A 45 -12.51 8.25 6.94
C ASP A 45 -11.10 8.82 6.74
N ALA A 46 -10.47 9.24 7.83
CA ALA A 46 -9.17 9.88 7.83
C ALA A 46 -8.10 9.09 7.03
N PRO A 47 -7.51 9.67 5.97
CA PRO A 47 -6.45 9.04 5.20
C PRO A 47 -5.12 9.05 5.96
N ASP A 48 -4.20 8.19 5.54
CA ASP A 48 -2.83 8.15 6.07
C ASP A 48 -1.92 9.18 5.39
N LEU A 49 -2.30 9.64 4.18
CA LEU A 49 -1.60 10.66 3.40
C LEU A 49 -2.56 11.31 2.40
N ILE A 50 -2.36 12.59 2.14
CA ILE A 50 -3.08 13.35 1.12
C ILE A 50 -2.08 13.76 0.02
N VAL A 51 -2.42 13.46 -1.24
CA VAL A 51 -1.80 14.06 -2.43
C VAL A 51 -2.76 15.16 -2.90
N LEU A 52 -2.32 16.40 -2.88
CA LEU A 52 -3.19 17.57 -3.02
C LEU A 52 -2.72 18.48 -4.13
N ASP A 53 -3.53 18.70 -5.13
CA ASP A 53 -3.25 19.74 -6.11
C ASP A 53 -3.37 21.13 -5.49
N TRP A 54 -2.44 21.99 -5.83
CA TRP A 54 -2.44 23.39 -5.44
C TRP A 54 -3.62 24.17 -6.05
N MET A 55 -3.89 23.90 -7.33
CA MET A 55 -4.86 24.65 -8.17
C MET A 55 -6.18 23.89 -8.27
N LEU A 56 -7.02 23.96 -7.25
CA LEU A 56 -8.35 23.36 -7.28
C LEU A 56 -9.44 24.41 -7.52
N PRO A 57 -10.55 24.06 -8.18
CA PRO A 57 -11.70 24.95 -8.32
C PRO A 57 -12.40 25.13 -6.97
N GLY A 58 -12.84 26.36 -6.70
CA GLY A 58 -13.51 26.70 -5.41
C GLY A 58 -12.51 26.84 -4.27
N LEU A 59 -12.44 25.87 -3.39
CA LEU A 59 -11.48 25.84 -2.29
C LEU A 59 -10.10 25.39 -2.81
N SER A 60 -9.15 26.34 -2.89
CA SER A 60 -7.80 26.02 -3.36
C SER A 60 -7.08 25.02 -2.45
N GLY A 61 -6.15 24.21 -3.02
CA GLY A 61 -5.38 23.25 -2.22
C GLY A 61 -4.59 23.89 -1.09
N LEU A 62 -4.08 25.11 -1.29
CA LEU A 62 -3.39 25.87 -0.24
C LEU A 62 -4.31 26.20 0.95
N GLU A 63 -5.51 26.66 0.67
CA GLU A 63 -6.49 27.00 1.70
C GLU A 63 -7.01 25.74 2.39
N LEU A 64 -7.23 24.65 1.63
CA LEU A 64 -7.59 23.35 2.20
C LEU A 64 -6.48 22.87 3.17
N CYS A 65 -5.22 22.93 2.75
CA CYS A 65 -4.11 22.56 3.62
C CYS A 65 -4.10 23.35 4.94
N ARG A 66 -4.32 24.68 4.89
CA ARG A 66 -4.42 25.51 6.09
C ARG A 66 -5.56 25.08 7.01
N ARG A 67 -6.74 24.82 6.46
CA ARG A 67 -7.92 24.36 7.21
C ARG A 67 -7.65 23.01 7.87
N LEU A 68 -7.08 22.07 7.15
CA LEU A 68 -6.71 20.77 7.69
C LEU A 68 -5.71 20.90 8.85
N ARG A 69 -4.71 21.79 8.73
CA ARG A 69 -3.73 22.03 9.82
C ARG A 69 -4.32 22.71 11.07
N THR A 70 -5.35 23.50 10.91
CA THR A 70 -6.07 24.13 12.04
C THR A 70 -7.18 23.25 12.60
N GLY A 71 -7.69 22.31 11.79
CA GLY A 71 -8.73 21.36 12.16
C GLY A 71 -8.22 20.27 13.11
N ARG A 72 -9.14 19.61 13.80
CA ARG A 72 -8.82 18.52 14.74
C ARG A 72 -8.41 17.23 14.01
N GLU A 73 -9.09 16.89 12.92
CA GLU A 73 -9.01 15.60 12.24
C GLU A 73 -7.88 15.54 11.20
N GLY A 74 -7.60 16.67 10.52
CA GLY A 74 -6.58 16.76 9.47
C GLY A 74 -5.19 17.18 9.93
N ARG A 75 -5.03 17.61 11.19
CA ARG A 75 -3.82 18.30 11.67
C ARG A 75 -2.53 17.50 11.50
N ASN A 76 -2.60 16.20 11.70
CA ASN A 76 -1.44 15.30 11.67
C ASN A 76 -1.34 14.46 10.41
N ILE A 77 -2.28 14.60 9.47
CA ILE A 77 -2.26 13.85 8.21
C ILE A 77 -1.18 14.46 7.31
N PRO A 78 -0.18 13.68 6.86
CA PRO A 78 0.84 14.20 5.96
C PRO A 78 0.23 14.60 4.61
N ILE A 79 0.70 15.72 4.07
CA ILE A 79 0.22 16.32 2.83
C ILE A 79 1.40 16.51 1.87
N ILE A 80 1.31 15.93 0.67
CA ILE A 80 2.17 16.23 -0.47
C ILE A 80 1.41 17.16 -1.40
N MET A 81 1.94 18.35 -1.62
CA MET A 81 1.36 19.30 -2.56
C MET A 81 1.91 19.06 -3.98
N LEU A 82 1.01 19.00 -4.96
CA LEU A 82 1.37 19.05 -6.38
C LEU A 82 1.27 20.50 -6.85
N THR A 83 2.33 21.06 -7.44
CA THR A 83 2.40 22.48 -7.80
C THR A 83 2.97 22.70 -9.19
N ALA A 84 2.56 23.77 -9.89
CA ALA A 84 3.15 24.17 -11.16
C ALA A 84 4.50 24.87 -10.94
N ARG A 85 5.43 24.74 -11.90
CA ARG A 85 6.84 25.20 -11.82
C ARG A 85 7.03 26.73 -11.65
N SER A 86 5.97 27.52 -11.86
CA SER A 86 6.07 28.99 -11.97
C SER A 86 6.17 29.75 -10.64
N GLU A 87 6.11 29.06 -9.51
CA GLU A 87 5.87 29.72 -8.23
C GLU A 87 6.96 29.40 -7.19
N GLU A 88 8.22 29.78 -7.50
CA GLU A 88 9.30 29.74 -6.49
C GLU A 88 8.98 30.63 -5.26
N ALA A 89 8.25 31.71 -5.47
CA ALA A 89 7.70 32.57 -4.40
C ALA A 89 6.61 31.84 -3.58
N ASP A 90 5.87 30.93 -4.18
CA ASP A 90 4.83 30.15 -3.49
C ASP A 90 5.40 28.93 -2.76
N ARG A 91 6.58 28.39 -3.16
CA ARG A 91 7.31 27.38 -2.35
C ARG A 91 7.69 27.92 -0.97
N ILE A 92 8.04 29.21 -0.87
CA ILE A 92 8.34 29.87 0.41
C ILE A 92 7.03 30.07 1.21
N ARG A 93 5.93 30.44 0.56
CA ARG A 93 4.60 30.51 1.18
C ARG A 93 4.08 29.12 1.53
N GLY A 94 4.36 28.09 0.72
CA GLY A 94 3.99 26.71 0.97
C GLY A 94 4.64 26.13 2.22
N LEU A 95 5.92 26.39 2.47
CA LEU A 95 6.61 25.98 3.70
C LEU A 95 5.96 26.56 4.97
N THR A 96 5.32 27.73 4.86
CA THR A 96 4.53 28.34 5.97
C THR A 96 3.12 27.78 6.08
N THR A 97 2.65 27.01 5.09
CA THR A 97 1.27 26.47 5.04
C THR A 97 1.13 25.13 5.74
N GLY A 98 2.25 24.46 6.04
CA GLY A 98 2.25 23.20 6.80
C GLY A 98 2.13 21.93 5.94
N ALA A 99 2.39 21.97 4.63
CA ALA A 99 2.57 20.76 3.84
C ALA A 99 3.90 20.07 4.20
N ASP A 100 3.94 18.74 4.10
CA ASP A 100 5.10 17.94 4.48
C ASP A 100 6.10 17.76 3.32
N ASP A 101 5.63 17.86 2.08
CA ASP A 101 6.47 17.81 0.87
C ASP A 101 5.79 18.51 -0.32
N TYR A 102 6.58 18.81 -1.35
CA TYR A 102 6.14 19.46 -2.59
C TYR A 102 6.69 18.72 -3.80
N VAL A 103 5.84 18.50 -4.79
CA VAL A 103 6.20 17.89 -6.07
C VAL A 103 5.77 18.80 -7.20
N VAL A 104 6.72 19.18 -8.05
CA VAL A 104 6.48 20.13 -9.14
C VAL A 104 5.98 19.39 -10.38
N LYS A 105 4.86 19.85 -10.95
CA LYS A 105 4.33 19.37 -12.25
C LYS A 105 5.17 19.95 -13.41
N PRO A 106 5.55 19.14 -14.42
CA PRO A 106 5.36 17.71 -14.55
C PRO A 106 6.34 16.91 -13.68
N PHE A 107 5.87 15.85 -13.05
CA PHE A 107 6.65 15.00 -12.17
C PHE A 107 6.76 13.56 -12.69
N SER A 108 7.73 12.85 -12.16
CA SER A 108 7.90 11.42 -12.37
C SER A 108 7.04 10.63 -11.36
N LEU A 109 6.20 9.70 -11.84
CA LEU A 109 5.43 8.81 -10.95
C LEU A 109 6.32 8.03 -9.97
N PRO A 110 7.44 7.41 -10.39
CA PRO A 110 8.35 6.76 -9.46
C PRO A 110 8.88 7.69 -8.36
N GLU A 111 9.12 8.97 -8.68
CA GLU A 111 9.55 9.98 -7.69
C GLU A 111 8.43 10.25 -6.67
N LEU A 112 7.19 10.49 -7.13
CA LEU A 112 6.05 10.72 -6.26
C LEU A 112 5.81 9.52 -5.33
N LEU A 113 5.85 8.29 -5.87
CA LEU A 113 5.70 7.06 -5.10
C LEU A 113 6.78 6.90 -4.04
N ALA A 114 8.04 7.21 -4.38
CA ALA A 114 9.14 7.17 -3.43
C ALA A 114 8.94 8.17 -2.27
N ARG A 115 8.44 9.38 -2.56
CA ARG A 115 8.13 10.41 -1.56
C ARG A 115 6.96 10.01 -0.67
N ILE A 116 5.88 9.48 -1.23
CA ILE A 116 4.73 8.93 -0.49
C ILE A 116 5.20 7.88 0.51
N ARG A 117 5.98 6.89 0.04
CA ARG A 117 6.53 5.83 0.90
C ARG A 117 7.45 6.39 1.99
N ALA A 118 8.31 7.35 1.67
CA ALA A 118 9.22 7.96 2.65
C ALA A 118 8.47 8.71 3.76
N ILE A 119 7.37 9.38 3.44
CA ILE A 119 6.53 10.09 4.41
C ILE A 119 5.77 9.08 5.26
N LEU A 120 5.06 8.13 4.65
CA LEU A 120 4.27 7.13 5.36
C LEU A 120 5.14 6.29 6.32
N ARG A 121 6.39 5.98 5.96
CA ARG A 121 7.34 5.28 6.84
C ARG A 121 7.62 6.05 8.14
N ARG A 122 7.62 7.38 8.08
CA ARG A 122 7.85 8.24 9.25
C ARG A 122 6.60 8.45 10.10
N THR A 123 5.43 8.57 9.46
CA THR A 123 4.17 8.97 10.12
C THR A 123 3.26 7.79 10.47
N SER A 124 3.32 6.71 9.70
CA SER A 124 2.46 5.53 9.86
C SER A 124 3.24 4.23 9.59
N PRO A 125 4.34 3.96 10.32
CA PRO A 125 5.21 2.80 10.06
C PRO A 125 4.48 1.46 10.18
N SER A 126 3.41 1.38 10.99
CA SER A 126 2.58 0.17 11.12
C SER A 126 1.68 -0.11 9.90
N ARG A 127 1.48 0.88 9.02
CA ARG A 127 0.63 0.75 7.83
C ARG A 127 1.42 0.55 6.54
N LEU A 128 2.64 1.02 6.50
CA LEU A 128 3.66 0.52 5.58
C LEU A 128 4.29 -0.70 6.27
N GLN A 129 3.65 -1.84 6.18
CA GLN A 129 4.32 -3.07 6.57
C GLN A 129 5.41 -3.38 5.53
N ASP A 130 6.52 -2.61 5.60
CA ASP A 130 7.75 -2.93 4.84
C ASP A 130 8.27 -4.32 5.23
N ARG A 131 7.75 -4.87 6.33
CA ARG A 131 8.07 -6.18 6.85
C ARG A 131 6.81 -6.96 7.19
N LEU A 132 6.57 -8.04 6.46
CA LEU A 132 5.55 -9.04 6.82
C LEU A 132 6.21 -10.14 7.63
N GLU A 133 5.55 -10.55 8.72
CA GLU A 133 6.04 -11.62 9.57
C GLU A 133 4.90 -12.60 9.88
N VAL A 134 5.10 -13.86 9.52
CA VAL A 134 4.14 -14.95 9.77
C VAL A 134 4.92 -16.18 10.24
N GLY A 135 4.80 -16.51 11.54
CA GLY A 135 5.57 -17.58 12.15
C GLY A 135 7.08 -17.29 12.13
N ASP A 136 7.86 -18.18 11.54
CA ASP A 136 9.31 -18.06 11.38
C ASP A 136 9.74 -17.40 10.05
N ILE A 137 8.76 -16.94 9.24
CA ILE A 137 8.99 -16.31 7.93
C ILE A 137 8.83 -14.81 8.02
N VAL A 138 9.84 -14.10 7.55
CA VAL A 138 9.92 -12.65 7.51
C VAL A 138 10.19 -12.21 6.08
N MET A 139 9.34 -11.35 5.54
CA MET A 139 9.51 -10.71 4.25
C MET A 139 9.85 -9.23 4.47
N ASP A 140 10.98 -8.81 4.00
CA ASP A 140 11.41 -7.42 3.94
C ASP A 140 11.08 -6.88 2.54
N ARG A 141 10.06 -6.05 2.46
CA ARG A 141 9.54 -5.51 1.20
C ARG A 141 10.45 -4.42 0.64
N GLU A 142 11.09 -3.65 1.51
CA GLU A 142 12.01 -2.58 1.10
C GLU A 142 13.28 -3.17 0.46
N ALA A 143 13.86 -4.17 1.13
CA ALA A 143 15.04 -4.86 0.63
C ALA A 143 14.72 -5.94 -0.43
N HIS A 144 13.44 -6.23 -0.66
CA HIS A 144 12.95 -7.33 -1.52
C HIS A 144 13.54 -8.68 -1.17
N ARG A 145 13.62 -8.98 0.14
CA ARG A 145 14.27 -10.16 0.70
C ARG A 145 13.30 -10.95 1.58
N VAL A 146 13.48 -12.26 1.60
CA VAL A 146 12.68 -13.16 2.46
C VAL A 146 13.61 -13.98 3.32
N PHE A 147 13.23 -14.14 4.59
CA PHE A 147 13.99 -14.92 5.57
C PHE A 147 13.07 -15.96 6.21
N ARG A 148 13.64 -17.09 6.58
CA ARG A 148 13.00 -18.10 7.44
C ARG A 148 13.95 -18.51 8.55
N GLY A 149 13.51 -18.33 9.81
CA GLY A 149 14.37 -18.60 10.97
C GLY A 149 15.69 -17.84 10.92
N GLY A 150 15.70 -16.59 10.44
CA GLY A 150 16.91 -15.76 10.26
C GLY A 150 17.75 -16.09 9.02
N ARG A 151 17.42 -17.15 8.26
CA ARG A 151 18.13 -17.54 7.04
C ARG A 151 17.48 -16.91 5.81
N GLU A 152 18.24 -16.21 5.00
CA GLU A 152 17.77 -15.66 3.74
C GLU A 152 17.41 -16.76 2.73
N LEU A 153 16.27 -16.59 2.06
CA LEU A 153 15.74 -17.49 1.04
C LEU A 153 15.93 -16.88 -0.35
N ARG A 154 16.34 -17.72 -1.31
CA ARG A 154 16.32 -17.34 -2.73
C ARG A 154 14.98 -17.73 -3.33
N ILE A 155 14.17 -16.73 -3.65
CA ILE A 155 12.81 -16.90 -4.19
C ILE A 155 12.72 -16.15 -5.52
N GLY A 156 12.08 -16.74 -6.53
CA GLY A 156 11.85 -16.11 -7.82
C GLY A 156 10.83 -14.97 -7.74
N PRO A 157 10.80 -14.04 -8.70
CA PRO A 157 9.93 -12.87 -8.66
C PRO A 157 8.43 -13.22 -8.55
N THR A 158 7.98 -14.27 -9.20
CA THR A 158 6.58 -14.70 -9.15
C THR A 158 6.26 -15.37 -7.81
N GLU A 159 7.16 -16.23 -7.31
CA GLU A 159 7.03 -16.85 -5.99
C GLU A 159 7.09 -15.80 -4.87
N TYR A 160 7.86 -14.72 -5.05
CA TYR A 160 7.89 -13.60 -4.10
C TYR A 160 6.51 -12.93 -4.01
N ARG A 161 5.93 -12.52 -5.16
CA ARG A 161 4.59 -11.92 -5.20
C ARG A 161 3.51 -12.85 -4.66
N LEU A 162 3.61 -14.15 -4.96
CA LEU A 162 2.66 -15.15 -4.45
C LEU A 162 2.75 -15.28 -2.92
N LEU A 163 3.96 -15.31 -2.36
CA LEU A 163 4.19 -15.35 -0.93
C LEU A 163 3.67 -14.07 -0.27
N GLU A 164 3.99 -12.90 -0.82
CA GLU A 164 3.52 -11.60 -0.34
C GLU A 164 2.01 -11.54 -0.24
N PHE A 165 1.31 -11.88 -1.35
CA PHE A 165 -0.15 -11.91 -1.40
C PHE A 165 -0.78 -12.80 -0.33
N MET A 166 -0.18 -13.97 -0.09
CA MET A 166 -0.67 -14.89 0.94
C MET A 166 -0.32 -14.42 2.36
N MET A 167 0.84 -13.80 2.57
CA MET A 167 1.28 -13.27 3.87
C MET A 167 0.49 -12.04 4.32
N GLU A 168 -0.10 -11.28 3.41
CA GLU A 168 -0.99 -10.16 3.75
C GLU A 168 -2.29 -10.60 4.45
N SER A 169 -2.69 -11.86 4.29
CA SER A 169 -3.89 -12.41 4.92
C SER A 169 -3.63 -13.81 5.48
N PRO A 170 -2.86 -13.93 6.58
CA PRO A 170 -2.51 -15.22 7.15
C PRO A 170 -3.74 -16.03 7.55
N GLY A 171 -3.71 -17.33 7.27
CA GLY A 171 -4.79 -18.27 7.58
C GLY A 171 -6.00 -18.20 6.64
N ARG A 172 -6.09 -17.18 5.78
CA ARG A 172 -7.13 -17.10 4.75
C ARG A 172 -6.92 -18.16 3.67
N VAL A 173 -8.01 -18.82 3.28
CA VAL A 173 -8.00 -19.74 2.13
C VAL A 173 -8.29 -18.96 0.87
N PHE A 174 -7.39 -19.05 -0.09
CA PHE A 174 -7.52 -18.46 -1.41
C PHE A 174 -7.79 -19.54 -2.44
N THR A 175 -8.75 -19.32 -3.33
CA THR A 175 -8.94 -20.18 -4.51
C THR A 175 -7.78 -19.98 -5.51
N ARG A 176 -7.61 -20.91 -6.45
CA ARG A 176 -6.61 -20.76 -7.53
C ARG A 176 -6.85 -19.51 -8.36
N SER A 177 -8.08 -19.24 -8.72
CA SER A 177 -8.48 -18.04 -9.44
C SER A 177 -8.15 -16.76 -8.66
N GLN A 178 -8.42 -16.69 -7.36
CA GLN A 178 -8.05 -15.55 -6.52
C GLN A 178 -6.53 -15.33 -6.44
N LEU A 179 -5.74 -16.40 -6.36
CA LEU A 179 -4.28 -16.32 -6.39
C LEU A 179 -3.78 -15.88 -7.78
N LEU A 180 -4.41 -16.38 -8.84
CA LEU A 180 -4.08 -15.98 -10.20
C LEU A 180 -4.32 -14.49 -10.42
N ASP A 181 -5.52 -14.02 -10.12
CA ASP A 181 -5.91 -12.62 -10.28
C ASP A 181 -5.03 -11.68 -9.44
N GLY A 182 -4.73 -12.07 -8.18
CA GLY A 182 -3.96 -11.26 -7.26
C GLY A 182 -2.46 -11.15 -7.60
N VAL A 183 -1.90 -12.16 -8.26
CA VAL A 183 -0.44 -12.25 -8.52
C VAL A 183 -0.08 -11.94 -9.97
N TRP A 184 -0.92 -12.35 -10.93
CA TRP A 184 -0.67 -12.17 -12.37
C TRP A 184 -1.52 -11.06 -12.99
N GLY A 185 -2.61 -10.64 -12.32
CA GLY A 185 -3.55 -9.67 -12.85
C GLY A 185 -4.73 -10.32 -13.59
N ARG A 186 -5.83 -9.58 -13.74
CA ARG A 186 -7.09 -10.09 -14.33
C ARG A 186 -7.04 -10.27 -15.85
N ASP A 187 -6.12 -9.60 -16.53
CA ASP A 187 -6.03 -9.58 -18.00
C ASP A 187 -5.06 -10.64 -18.55
N VAL A 188 -4.54 -11.53 -17.70
CA VAL A 188 -3.56 -12.53 -18.10
C VAL A 188 -4.26 -13.88 -18.27
N TYR A 189 -4.35 -14.36 -19.52
CA TYR A 189 -4.85 -15.68 -19.86
C TYR A 189 -3.82 -16.77 -19.49
N VAL A 190 -3.77 -17.16 -18.22
CA VAL A 190 -2.93 -18.23 -17.71
C VAL A 190 -3.81 -19.28 -17.03
N ASP A 191 -3.52 -20.56 -17.28
CA ASP A 191 -4.23 -21.69 -16.65
C ASP A 191 -4.02 -21.67 -15.13
N GLU A 192 -5.10 -21.90 -14.37
CA GLU A 192 -5.07 -22.00 -12.90
C GLU A 192 -4.04 -23.03 -12.39
N ARG A 193 -3.68 -24.03 -13.19
CA ARG A 193 -2.61 -25.00 -12.88
C ARG A 193 -1.24 -24.36 -12.73
N THR A 194 -1.03 -23.17 -13.30
CA THR A 194 0.19 -22.38 -13.11
C THR A 194 0.40 -22.04 -11.63
N VAL A 195 -0.68 -21.78 -10.89
CA VAL A 195 -0.63 -21.54 -9.45
C VAL A 195 -0.02 -22.76 -8.72
N ASP A 196 -0.43 -23.97 -9.08
CA ASP A 196 0.06 -25.19 -8.44
C ASP A 196 1.58 -25.37 -8.65
N VAL A 197 2.08 -25.03 -9.84
CA VAL A 197 3.51 -25.07 -10.16
C VAL A 197 4.30 -24.10 -9.29
N HIS A 198 3.82 -22.85 -9.17
CA HIS A 198 4.49 -21.82 -8.37
C HIS A 198 4.37 -22.08 -6.87
N ILE A 199 3.26 -22.64 -6.39
CA ILE A 199 3.13 -23.13 -5.00
C ILE A 199 4.17 -24.24 -4.74
N GLY A 200 4.36 -25.17 -5.68
CA GLY A 200 5.37 -26.23 -5.57
C GLY A 200 6.80 -25.69 -5.49
N ARG A 201 7.13 -24.68 -6.32
CA ARG A 201 8.44 -24.00 -6.28
C ARG A 201 8.64 -23.21 -4.99
N LEU A 202 7.60 -22.49 -4.55
CA LEU A 202 7.62 -21.72 -3.31
C LEU A 202 7.84 -22.65 -2.10
N ARG A 203 7.14 -23.78 -2.03
CA ARG A 203 7.36 -24.80 -0.99
C ARG A 203 8.80 -25.28 -0.94
N LYS A 204 9.42 -25.56 -2.10
CA LYS A 204 10.83 -25.96 -2.16
C LYS A 204 11.78 -24.88 -1.67
N ALA A 205 11.47 -23.60 -1.94
CA ALA A 205 12.29 -22.48 -1.48
C ALA A 205 12.13 -22.23 0.04
N LEU A 206 10.91 -22.35 0.54
CA LEU A 206 10.60 -22.13 1.96
C LEU A 206 11.14 -23.26 2.84
N ASN A 207 10.95 -24.52 2.47
CA ASN A 207 11.20 -25.66 3.34
C ASN A 207 12.59 -26.29 3.12
N ARG A 208 13.29 -26.60 4.21
CA ARG A 208 14.51 -27.42 4.21
C ARG A 208 14.38 -28.55 5.24
N GLY A 209 14.66 -29.73 4.79
CA GLY A 209 14.73 -30.89 5.70
C GLY A 209 13.40 -31.19 6.38
N ARG A 210 13.33 -30.95 7.71
CA ARG A 210 12.16 -31.22 8.55
C ARG A 210 11.33 -29.95 8.87
N ASP A 211 11.51 -28.87 8.14
CA ASP A 211 10.73 -27.65 8.35
C ASP A 211 9.24 -27.94 8.12
N GLN A 212 8.39 -27.42 8.99
CA GLN A 212 6.95 -27.51 8.80
C GLN A 212 6.55 -26.64 7.59
N ASP A 213 5.75 -27.21 6.67
CA ASP A 213 5.27 -26.46 5.50
C ASP A 213 4.26 -25.38 5.91
N PRO A 214 4.57 -24.08 5.72
CA PRO A 214 3.67 -23.01 6.07
C PRO A 214 2.50 -22.87 5.11
N ILE A 215 2.59 -23.49 3.92
CA ILE A 215 1.53 -23.46 2.90
C ILE A 215 0.64 -24.70 3.07
N ARG A 216 -0.59 -24.49 3.49
CA ARG A 216 -1.58 -25.54 3.63
C ARG A 216 -2.42 -25.66 2.36
N THR A 217 -2.55 -26.90 1.85
CA THR A 217 -3.52 -27.20 0.79
C THR A 217 -4.87 -27.51 1.40
N VAL A 218 -5.91 -26.78 1.01
CA VAL A 218 -7.30 -27.03 1.40
C VAL A 218 -7.99 -27.72 0.21
N ARG A 219 -8.22 -29.03 0.34
CA ARG A 219 -8.81 -29.84 -0.75
C ARG A 219 -10.13 -29.26 -1.23
N GLY A 220 -10.28 -29.09 -2.53
CA GLY A 220 -11.47 -28.54 -3.16
C GLY A 220 -11.63 -27.00 -3.02
N ALA A 221 -10.78 -26.31 -2.24
CA ALA A 221 -10.89 -24.87 -1.99
C ALA A 221 -9.66 -24.07 -2.48
N GLY A 222 -8.43 -24.58 -2.29
CA GLY A 222 -7.22 -23.86 -2.71
C GLY A 222 -6.08 -23.94 -1.70
N TYR A 223 -5.46 -22.80 -1.40
CA TYR A 223 -4.27 -22.70 -0.56
C TYR A 223 -4.42 -21.64 0.54
N ALA A 224 -3.77 -21.86 1.68
CA ALA A 224 -3.65 -20.91 2.78
C ALA A 224 -2.21 -20.87 3.28
N PHE A 225 -1.76 -19.71 3.81
CA PHE A 225 -0.44 -19.52 4.39
C PHE A 225 -0.54 -19.24 5.88
N GLY A 226 0.26 -19.93 6.68
CA GLY A 226 0.24 -19.83 8.13
C GLY A 226 -1.00 -20.47 8.78
N GLU A 227 -1.08 -20.37 10.09
CA GLU A 227 -2.24 -20.77 10.85
C GLU A 227 -3.24 -19.62 10.98
N LYS A 228 -4.54 -19.94 11.09
CA LYS A 228 -5.55 -18.95 11.46
C LYS A 228 -5.17 -18.41 12.84
N LEU A 229 -4.96 -17.09 12.96
CA LEU A 229 -4.80 -16.43 14.26
C LEU A 229 -6.05 -16.75 15.09
N THR A 230 -6.01 -17.79 15.91
CA THR A 230 -6.97 -17.96 16.98
C THR A 230 -6.62 -16.88 18.00
N ASN A 231 -7.45 -15.85 18.13
CA ASN A 231 -7.41 -14.96 19.27
C ASN A 231 -7.46 -15.82 20.52
N LYS A 232 -6.31 -16.06 21.15
CA LYS A 232 -6.27 -16.46 22.55
C LYS A 232 -6.69 -15.24 23.35
N THR A 233 -8.01 -15.03 23.50
CA THR A 233 -8.56 -14.33 24.65
C THR A 233 -8.10 -15.10 25.86
N GLY A 234 -7.08 -14.58 26.53
CA GLY A 234 -6.61 -15.09 27.81
C GLY A 234 -7.70 -14.92 28.85
N THR A 235 -8.38 -16.02 29.16
CA THR A 235 -9.06 -16.17 30.44
C THR A 235 -8.01 -16.73 31.37
N GLY A 236 -7.43 -15.88 32.18
CA GLY A 236 -6.64 -16.23 33.34
C GLY A 236 -7.47 -15.95 34.58
N ALA A 237 -7.77 -16.98 35.29
CA ALA A 237 -8.33 -16.94 36.63
C ALA A 237 -7.35 -16.28 37.62
#